data_0b9e6ffba813e83b2d3cb1d2aa298a4b
#
_entry.id   0b9e6ffba813e83b2d3cb1d2aa298a4b
#
_cell.length_a   1.000
_cell.length_b   1.000
_cell.length_c   1.000
_cell.angle_alpha   90.00
_cell.angle_beta   90.00
_cell.angle_gamma   90.00
#
_symmetry.space_group_name_H-M   'P 1'
#
loop_
_entity.id
_entity.type
_entity.pdbx_description
1 polymer ?
#
loop_
_entity_poly.entity_id
_entity_poly.type
_entity_poly.pdbx_seq_one_letter_code
_entity_poly.pdbx_strand_id
1 'polypeptide(L)'
;MTTDRIPPHDIEAENSVIGSLLLDGDAMTRVSAFLKPTDFYQEKSRYCYEACLNLASRNEIINQVTVSHELSIHQRLESVGGTEYLVGLVNDVPSPAHIFYYGNLVHRTSVMRQLIRAAESIAKIGYDDSADTDGSLSRAEEILFQIRSDRGSRDFSHIRDILDEYMEGSLQGPDMASIAPVVSGFDRFDQILAGGLQRSDLIILAARPSLGKSTLAFNIATSAAKVGNSVGIFSLEMSATQIGNRLIASEANVDGHRLRLQLYRDEEEHRLIDAIGTLSDLPIYIDDTPMQTIVEMRSKARRLQAEKGLDLVIVDYLQLISGSGSRNSNRVQEMGEISRSLKGLARDLNVPVLACSQLSRAIEQRPDHRPMLSDLRESGSIEQDADVVAFIHREDRYVDEESWEKRHPTEEYPANIAELIIAKHRNGQVGSVRLYFQEQFVKFENLAVYEQTPVTVYQ
;
A
#
# COMPACT_ATOMS: atom_id res chain seq x y z
N MET A 1 -28.08 -25.13 -15.46
CA MET A 1 -27.51 -26.16 -16.38
C MET A 1 -26.10 -26.43 -15.89
N THR A 2 -25.92 -27.39 -15.01
CA THR A 2 -24.61 -27.93 -14.60
C THR A 2 -24.11 -28.76 -15.76
N THR A 3 -23.29 -28.19 -16.62
CA THR A 3 -22.51 -28.95 -17.58
C THR A 3 -21.53 -29.81 -16.78
N ASP A 4 -21.65 -31.09 -16.90
CA ASP A 4 -20.74 -32.14 -16.35
C ASP A 4 -19.38 -32.03 -17.06
N ARG A 5 -18.70 -30.89 -16.88
CA ARG A 5 -17.36 -30.65 -17.43
C ARG A 5 -16.34 -31.14 -16.41
N ILE A 6 -15.48 -32.05 -16.83
CA ILE A 6 -14.35 -32.48 -16.03
C ILE A 6 -13.47 -31.25 -15.70
N PRO A 7 -13.10 -31.06 -14.41
CA PRO A 7 -12.24 -29.94 -14.04
C PRO A 7 -10.92 -29.93 -14.83
N PRO A 8 -10.36 -28.77 -15.19
CA PRO A 8 -9.09 -28.68 -15.91
C PRO A 8 -7.98 -29.44 -15.18
N HIS A 9 -7.28 -30.32 -15.88
CA HIS A 9 -6.16 -31.11 -15.37
C HIS A 9 -5.23 -31.49 -16.52
N ASP A 10 -3.99 -31.87 -16.17
CA ASP A 10 -3.00 -32.40 -17.09
C ASP A 10 -2.19 -33.49 -16.38
N ILE A 11 -2.66 -34.74 -16.54
CA ILE A 11 -2.10 -35.92 -15.85
C ILE A 11 -0.67 -36.19 -16.33
N GLU A 12 -0.37 -35.95 -17.61
CA GLU A 12 0.95 -36.20 -18.17
C GLU A 12 1.95 -35.21 -17.59
N ALA A 13 1.56 -33.94 -17.42
CA ALA A 13 2.39 -32.94 -16.76
C ALA A 13 2.60 -33.26 -15.28
N GLU A 14 1.57 -33.69 -14.55
CA GLU A 14 1.69 -34.12 -13.15
C GLU A 14 2.68 -35.27 -13.00
N ASN A 15 2.54 -36.33 -13.83
CA ASN A 15 3.44 -37.47 -13.84
C ASN A 15 4.87 -37.06 -14.20
N SER A 16 5.02 -36.14 -15.17
CA SER A 16 6.33 -35.60 -15.59
C SER A 16 7.03 -34.82 -14.48
N VAL A 17 6.29 -34.06 -13.65
CA VAL A 17 6.86 -33.40 -12.48
C VAL A 17 7.40 -34.41 -11.48
N ILE A 18 6.58 -35.39 -11.10
CA ILE A 18 6.99 -36.42 -10.12
C ILE A 18 8.15 -37.25 -10.66
N GLY A 19 8.07 -37.73 -11.90
CA GLY A 19 9.13 -38.53 -12.52
C GLY A 19 10.45 -37.74 -12.62
N SER A 20 10.39 -36.45 -12.92
CA SER A 20 11.58 -35.56 -12.92
C SER A 20 12.22 -35.45 -11.54
N LEU A 21 11.42 -35.33 -10.46
CA LEU A 21 11.91 -35.28 -9.07
C LEU A 21 12.53 -36.61 -8.62
N LEU A 22 11.99 -37.71 -9.08
CA LEU A 22 12.54 -39.06 -8.78
C LEU A 22 13.86 -39.33 -9.50
N LEU A 23 14.10 -38.67 -10.67
CA LEU A 23 15.34 -38.75 -11.44
C LEU A 23 16.40 -37.80 -10.90
N ASP A 24 15.99 -36.60 -10.56
CA ASP A 24 16.83 -35.49 -10.09
C ASP A 24 16.12 -34.78 -8.94
N GLY A 25 16.47 -35.14 -7.70
CA GLY A 25 15.89 -34.58 -6.49
C GLY A 25 16.20 -33.08 -6.32
N ASP A 26 17.33 -32.59 -6.85
CA ASP A 26 17.74 -31.19 -6.76
C ASP A 26 16.81 -30.29 -7.60
N ALA A 27 16.11 -30.87 -8.59
CA ALA A 27 15.11 -30.16 -9.38
C ALA A 27 13.90 -29.68 -8.54
N MET A 28 13.76 -30.16 -7.28
CA MET A 28 12.75 -29.69 -6.33
C MET A 28 12.85 -28.18 -6.09
N THR A 29 14.05 -27.63 -6.03
CA THR A 29 14.29 -26.21 -5.84
C THR A 29 13.68 -25.33 -6.93
N ARG A 30 13.53 -25.87 -8.14
CA ARG A 30 12.98 -25.15 -9.32
C ARG A 30 11.46 -25.06 -9.30
N VAL A 31 10.76 -25.89 -8.54
CA VAL A 31 9.28 -25.96 -8.55
C VAL A 31 8.66 -25.69 -7.19
N SER A 32 9.38 -25.88 -6.09
CA SER A 32 8.87 -25.68 -4.73
C SER A 32 8.44 -24.25 -4.43
N ALA A 33 8.99 -23.26 -5.13
CA ALA A 33 8.66 -21.85 -4.94
C ALA A 33 7.22 -21.52 -5.36
N PHE A 34 6.66 -22.20 -6.35
CA PHE A 34 5.34 -21.87 -6.90
C PHE A 34 4.35 -23.03 -6.94
N LEU A 35 4.80 -24.28 -6.84
CA LEU A 35 3.96 -25.47 -6.92
C LEU A 35 3.69 -26.03 -5.52
N LYS A 36 2.42 -26.26 -5.20
CA LYS A 36 1.96 -26.80 -3.92
C LYS A 36 1.34 -28.19 -4.13
N PRO A 37 1.30 -29.07 -3.10
CA PRO A 37 0.61 -30.36 -3.19
C PRO A 37 -0.85 -30.23 -3.63
N THR A 38 -1.53 -29.16 -3.23
CA THR A 38 -2.92 -28.85 -3.58
C THR A 38 -3.13 -28.53 -5.07
N ASP A 39 -2.04 -28.26 -5.81
CA ASP A 39 -2.09 -27.97 -7.25
C ASP A 39 -2.27 -29.22 -8.10
N PHE A 40 -2.00 -30.39 -7.55
CA PHE A 40 -2.18 -31.65 -8.24
C PHE A 40 -3.65 -32.09 -8.24
N TYR A 41 -4.15 -32.51 -9.41
CA TYR A 41 -5.50 -33.00 -9.59
C TYR A 41 -5.62 -34.43 -9.08
N GLN A 42 -4.63 -35.31 -9.46
CA GLN A 42 -4.60 -36.69 -9.00
C GLN A 42 -4.11 -36.77 -7.56
N GLU A 43 -4.86 -37.50 -6.75
CA GLU A 43 -4.51 -37.70 -5.34
C GLU A 43 -3.17 -38.41 -5.17
N LYS A 44 -2.87 -39.40 -6.05
CA LYS A 44 -1.60 -40.13 -6.05
C LYS A 44 -0.41 -39.20 -6.37
N SER A 45 -0.53 -38.29 -7.35
CA SER A 45 0.50 -37.33 -7.69
C SER A 45 0.70 -36.32 -6.54
N ARG A 46 -0.39 -35.91 -5.89
CA ARG A 46 -0.34 -35.03 -4.69
C ARG A 46 0.44 -35.70 -3.57
N TYR A 47 0.19 -36.97 -3.25
CA TYR A 47 0.91 -37.67 -2.19
C TYR A 47 2.39 -37.87 -2.52
N CYS A 48 2.72 -38.16 -3.77
CA CYS A 48 4.12 -38.25 -4.20
C CYS A 48 4.84 -36.92 -4.05
N TYR A 49 4.21 -35.83 -4.48
CA TYR A 49 4.80 -34.49 -4.36
C TYR A 49 4.97 -34.05 -2.89
N GLU A 50 3.98 -34.36 -2.04
CA GLU A 50 4.05 -34.11 -0.60
C GLU A 50 5.22 -34.88 0.05
N ALA A 51 5.41 -36.16 -0.33
CA ALA A 51 6.54 -36.94 0.13
C ALA A 51 7.89 -36.33 -0.32
N CYS A 52 7.99 -35.86 -1.57
CA CYS A 52 9.17 -35.19 -2.07
C CYS A 52 9.46 -33.89 -1.29
N LEU A 53 8.43 -33.10 -0.99
CA LEU A 53 8.56 -31.87 -0.18
C LEU A 53 9.05 -32.18 1.25
N ASN A 54 8.51 -33.19 1.89
CA ASN A 54 8.91 -33.61 3.23
C ASN A 54 10.37 -34.06 3.27
N LEU A 55 10.83 -34.84 2.29
CA LEU A 55 12.23 -35.24 2.15
C LEU A 55 13.13 -34.02 1.93
N ALA A 56 12.74 -33.12 1.02
CA ALA A 56 13.48 -31.87 0.77
C ALA A 56 13.60 -31.00 2.02
N SER A 57 12.54 -30.88 2.82
CA SER A 57 12.55 -30.08 4.06
C SER A 57 13.52 -30.60 5.11
N ARG A 58 13.81 -31.92 5.08
CA ARG A 58 14.79 -32.60 5.95
C ARG A 58 16.19 -32.71 5.31
N ASN A 59 16.40 -32.12 4.12
CA ASN A 59 17.61 -32.27 3.31
C ASN A 59 17.95 -33.74 3.01
N GLU A 60 16.95 -34.60 2.86
CA GLU A 60 17.12 -35.99 2.46
C GLU A 60 17.07 -36.15 0.95
N ILE A 61 17.77 -37.15 0.43
CA ILE A 61 17.83 -37.41 -1.02
C ILE A 61 16.45 -37.85 -1.53
N ILE A 62 15.97 -37.19 -2.59
CA ILE A 62 14.72 -37.55 -3.27
C ILE A 62 15.04 -38.55 -4.37
N ASN A 63 14.55 -39.76 -4.25
CA ASN A 63 14.59 -40.81 -5.27
C ASN A 63 13.45 -41.83 -5.05
N GLN A 64 13.33 -42.80 -5.92
CA GLN A 64 12.27 -43.84 -5.84
C GLN A 64 12.23 -44.57 -4.49
N VAL A 65 13.40 -44.88 -3.91
CA VAL A 65 13.50 -45.65 -2.67
C VAL A 65 13.06 -44.80 -1.47
N THR A 66 13.56 -43.58 -1.37
CA THR A 66 13.24 -42.68 -0.26
C THR A 66 11.79 -42.21 -0.29
N VAL A 67 11.26 -41.89 -1.49
CA VAL A 67 9.84 -41.53 -1.64
C VAL A 67 8.92 -42.74 -1.35
N SER A 68 9.28 -43.94 -1.78
CA SER A 68 8.52 -45.16 -1.42
C SER A 68 8.49 -45.38 0.10
N HIS A 69 9.62 -45.19 0.77
CA HIS A 69 9.72 -45.29 2.23
C HIS A 69 8.85 -44.25 2.94
N GLU A 70 8.93 -43.00 2.52
CA GLU A 70 8.14 -41.87 3.08
C GLU A 70 6.63 -42.14 2.90
N LEU A 71 6.21 -42.60 1.72
CA LEU A 71 4.82 -42.97 1.48
C LEU A 71 4.38 -44.16 2.34
N SER A 72 5.27 -45.12 2.63
CA SER A 72 4.99 -46.25 3.51
C SER A 72 4.78 -45.83 4.97
N ILE A 73 5.59 -44.93 5.48
CA ILE A 73 5.45 -44.33 6.83
C ILE A 73 4.05 -43.73 7.00
N HIS A 74 3.55 -43.07 5.98
CA HIS A 74 2.22 -42.43 5.97
C HIS A 74 1.08 -43.36 5.51
N GLN A 75 1.34 -44.67 5.32
CA GLN A 75 0.38 -45.69 4.87
C GLN A 75 -0.29 -45.34 3.53
N ARG A 76 0.43 -44.65 2.64
CA ARG A 76 -0.07 -44.16 1.35
C ARG A 76 0.51 -44.90 0.13
N LEU A 77 1.50 -45.74 0.33
CA LEU A 77 2.21 -46.42 -0.78
C LEU A 77 1.27 -47.29 -1.65
N GLU A 78 0.38 -48.05 -1.04
CA GLU A 78 -0.59 -48.88 -1.77
C GLU A 78 -1.62 -48.06 -2.52
N SER A 79 -2.08 -46.93 -1.93
CA SER A 79 -3.05 -46.02 -2.56
C SER A 79 -2.48 -45.29 -3.78
N VAL A 80 -1.17 -45.12 -3.83
CA VAL A 80 -0.48 -44.53 -4.98
C VAL A 80 -0.30 -45.54 -6.11
N GLY A 81 -0.29 -46.84 -5.83
CA GLY A 81 -0.06 -47.89 -6.80
C GLY A 81 1.27 -48.64 -6.60
N GLY A 82 1.81 -48.57 -5.39
CA GLY A 82 3.03 -49.27 -5.01
C GLY A 82 4.30 -48.71 -5.63
N THR A 83 5.38 -49.44 -5.46
CA THR A 83 6.71 -49.09 -6.04
C THR A 83 6.72 -49.19 -7.56
N GLU A 84 5.86 -50.04 -8.15
CA GLU A 84 5.76 -50.20 -9.61
C GLU A 84 5.32 -48.88 -10.28
N TYR A 85 4.40 -48.14 -9.67
CA TYR A 85 3.96 -46.83 -10.17
C TYR A 85 5.11 -45.83 -10.19
N LEU A 86 5.91 -45.78 -9.12
CA LEU A 86 7.06 -44.86 -9.04
C LEU A 86 8.14 -45.21 -10.10
N VAL A 87 8.36 -46.49 -10.35
CA VAL A 87 9.27 -46.96 -11.42
C VAL A 87 8.72 -46.57 -12.80
N GLY A 88 7.41 -46.71 -13.02
CA GLY A 88 6.77 -46.27 -14.26
C GLY A 88 6.97 -44.80 -14.55
N LEU A 89 6.76 -43.92 -13.53
CA LEU A 89 6.96 -42.46 -13.65
C LEU A 89 8.38 -42.07 -14.09
N VAL A 90 9.38 -42.79 -13.61
CA VAL A 90 10.76 -42.53 -14.00
C VAL A 90 11.04 -42.92 -15.45
N ASN A 91 10.44 -44.04 -15.91
CA ASN A 91 10.63 -44.51 -17.29
C ASN A 91 9.92 -43.61 -18.32
N ASP A 92 8.83 -42.95 -17.92
CA ASP A 92 8.03 -42.11 -18.80
C ASP A 92 8.66 -40.73 -19.03
N VAL A 93 9.62 -40.29 -18.19
CA VAL A 93 10.25 -38.95 -18.29
C VAL A 93 11.60 -39.04 -18.96
N PRO A 94 11.76 -38.46 -20.15
CA PRO A 94 13.03 -38.53 -20.88
C PRO A 94 14.14 -37.64 -20.28
N SER A 95 13.80 -36.56 -19.59
CA SER A 95 14.76 -35.64 -18.97
C SER A 95 14.13 -34.81 -17.86
N PRO A 96 14.79 -34.61 -16.70
CA PRO A 96 14.33 -33.73 -15.63
C PRO A 96 14.53 -32.24 -15.95
N ALA A 97 15.22 -31.90 -17.05
CA ALA A 97 15.54 -30.51 -17.41
C ALA A 97 14.30 -29.62 -17.59
N HIS A 98 13.19 -30.20 -18.00
CA HIS A 98 11.94 -29.47 -18.31
C HIS A 98 10.94 -29.43 -17.16
N ILE A 99 11.33 -29.77 -15.94
CA ILE A 99 10.44 -29.80 -14.76
C ILE A 99 9.70 -28.48 -14.53
N PHE A 100 10.37 -27.34 -14.76
CA PHE A 100 9.77 -26.02 -14.63
C PHE A 100 8.61 -25.81 -15.59
N TYR A 101 8.73 -26.27 -16.83
CA TYR A 101 7.65 -26.22 -17.82
C TYR A 101 6.44 -27.08 -17.39
N TYR A 102 6.68 -28.32 -16.96
CA TYR A 102 5.61 -29.22 -16.48
C TYR A 102 4.96 -28.65 -15.21
N GLY A 103 5.75 -28.14 -14.28
CA GLY A 103 5.24 -27.49 -13.07
C GLY A 103 4.32 -26.31 -13.39
N ASN A 104 4.66 -25.48 -14.39
CA ASN A 104 3.80 -24.39 -14.83
C ASN A 104 2.47 -24.87 -15.44
N LEU A 105 2.46 -26.00 -16.17
CA LEU A 105 1.22 -26.60 -16.68
C LEU A 105 0.31 -27.05 -15.54
N VAL A 106 0.88 -27.74 -14.53
CA VAL A 106 0.14 -28.18 -13.33
C VAL A 106 -0.40 -26.97 -12.59
N HIS A 107 0.42 -25.95 -12.35
CA HIS A 107 -0.01 -24.72 -11.68
C HIS A 107 -1.13 -24.01 -12.45
N ARG A 108 -0.99 -23.87 -13.78
CA ARG A 108 -2.02 -23.25 -14.62
C ARG A 108 -3.37 -23.96 -14.50
N THR A 109 -3.39 -25.29 -14.58
CA THR A 109 -4.64 -26.07 -14.45
C THR A 109 -5.22 -25.95 -13.04
N SER A 110 -4.38 -25.88 -12.00
CA SER A 110 -4.79 -25.62 -10.63
C SER A 110 -5.50 -24.27 -10.49
N VAL A 111 -4.92 -23.19 -11.03
CA VAL A 111 -5.53 -21.87 -11.03
C VAL A 111 -6.91 -21.87 -11.71
N MET A 112 -7.07 -22.62 -12.82
CA MET A 112 -8.37 -22.73 -13.47
C MET A 112 -9.39 -23.47 -12.58
N ARG A 113 -8.98 -24.50 -11.84
CA ARG A 113 -9.83 -25.16 -10.83
C ARG A 113 -10.20 -24.25 -9.68
N GLN A 114 -9.26 -23.44 -9.19
CA GLN A 114 -9.51 -22.43 -8.14
C GLN A 114 -10.54 -21.40 -8.61
N LEU A 115 -10.44 -20.91 -9.86
CA LEU A 115 -11.43 -20.00 -10.46
C LEU A 115 -12.83 -20.62 -10.54
N ILE A 116 -12.93 -21.92 -10.91
CA ILE A 116 -14.23 -22.62 -10.94
C ILE A 116 -14.83 -22.69 -9.54
N ARG A 117 -14.05 -23.09 -8.51
CA ARG A 117 -14.50 -23.14 -7.12
C ARG A 117 -14.91 -21.76 -6.59
N ALA A 118 -14.15 -20.72 -6.94
CA ALA A 118 -14.49 -19.35 -6.60
C ALA A 118 -15.82 -18.91 -7.22
N ALA A 119 -16.03 -19.21 -8.50
CA ALA A 119 -17.28 -18.92 -9.19
C ALA A 119 -18.49 -19.63 -8.54
N GLU A 120 -18.32 -20.90 -8.11
CA GLU A 120 -19.34 -21.62 -7.35
C GLU A 120 -19.63 -20.98 -5.99
N SER A 121 -18.59 -20.50 -5.30
CA SER A 121 -18.73 -19.83 -4.02
C SER A 121 -19.40 -18.46 -4.18
N ILE A 122 -19.03 -17.70 -5.20
CA ILE A 122 -19.66 -16.41 -5.54
C ILE A 122 -21.11 -16.60 -5.94
N ALA A 123 -21.43 -17.66 -6.73
CA ALA A 123 -22.81 -17.99 -7.06
C ALA A 123 -23.65 -18.29 -5.81
N LYS A 124 -23.09 -19.02 -4.82
CA LYS A 124 -23.78 -19.27 -3.55
C LYS A 124 -24.08 -17.98 -2.79
N ILE A 125 -23.13 -17.01 -2.76
CA ILE A 125 -23.35 -15.69 -2.15
C ILE A 125 -24.50 -14.97 -2.85
N GLY A 126 -24.60 -15.06 -4.20
CA GLY A 126 -25.68 -14.43 -4.96
C GLY A 126 -27.06 -15.08 -4.78
N TYR A 127 -27.13 -16.36 -4.34
CA TYR A 127 -28.38 -17.05 -4.00
C TYR A 127 -28.76 -16.90 -2.51
N ASP A 128 -27.87 -16.32 -1.69
CA ASP A 128 -28.13 -16.06 -0.28
C ASP A 128 -29.02 -14.82 -0.16
N ASP A 129 -30.19 -14.97 0.46
CA ASP A 129 -31.23 -13.92 0.58
C ASP A 129 -30.82 -12.85 1.63
N SER A 130 -29.53 -12.51 1.72
CA SER A 130 -29.04 -11.48 2.63
C SER A 130 -29.39 -10.08 2.12
N ALA A 131 -29.98 -9.26 2.98
CA ALA A 131 -30.30 -7.85 2.67
C ALA A 131 -29.04 -6.95 2.52
N ASP A 132 -27.85 -7.48 2.80
CA ASP A 132 -26.56 -6.77 2.73
C ASP A 132 -25.87 -7.01 1.39
N THR A 133 -26.21 -6.19 0.42
CA THR A 133 -25.64 -6.24 -0.93
C THR A 133 -24.16 -5.89 -0.93
N ASP A 134 -23.74 -4.87 -0.16
CA ASP A 134 -22.34 -4.39 -0.13
C ASP A 134 -21.42 -5.42 0.55
N GLY A 135 -21.88 -6.04 1.64
CA GLY A 135 -21.16 -7.14 2.28
C GLY A 135 -21.06 -8.38 1.40
N SER A 136 -22.06 -8.64 0.55
CA SER A 136 -22.02 -9.75 -0.41
C SER A 136 -21.03 -9.50 -1.54
N LEU A 137 -20.96 -8.29 -2.07
CA LEU A 137 -19.97 -7.87 -3.05
C LEU A 137 -18.55 -7.94 -2.48
N SER A 138 -18.33 -7.43 -1.28
CA SER A 138 -17.02 -7.47 -0.61
C SER A 138 -16.53 -8.91 -0.40
N ARG A 139 -17.40 -9.84 -0.01
CA ARG A 139 -17.07 -11.27 0.12
C ARG A 139 -16.71 -11.91 -1.23
N ALA A 140 -17.40 -11.55 -2.30
CA ALA A 140 -17.08 -12.04 -3.64
C ALA A 140 -15.71 -11.52 -4.13
N GLU A 141 -15.41 -10.25 -3.90
CA GLU A 141 -14.10 -9.65 -4.21
C GLU A 141 -12.97 -10.33 -3.42
N GLU A 142 -13.18 -10.62 -2.13
CA GLU A 142 -12.20 -11.31 -1.30
C GLU A 142 -11.86 -12.70 -1.81
N ILE A 143 -12.85 -13.48 -2.24
CA ILE A 143 -12.65 -14.82 -2.85
C ILE A 143 -11.77 -14.72 -4.11
N LEU A 144 -12.01 -13.73 -4.98
CA LEU A 144 -11.19 -13.50 -6.18
C LEU A 144 -9.78 -13.01 -5.82
N PHE A 145 -9.69 -12.19 -4.78
CA PHE A 145 -8.41 -11.67 -4.30
C PHE A 145 -7.50 -12.77 -3.78
N GLN A 146 -8.02 -13.74 -3.04
CA GLN A 146 -7.23 -14.88 -2.52
C GLN A 146 -6.54 -15.64 -3.65
N ILE A 147 -7.21 -15.86 -4.80
CA ILE A 147 -6.61 -16.53 -5.97
C ILE A 147 -5.44 -15.71 -6.55
N ARG A 148 -5.54 -14.37 -6.55
CA ARG A 148 -4.45 -13.51 -7.04
C ARG A 148 -3.28 -13.42 -6.07
N SER A 149 -3.57 -13.40 -4.77
CA SER A 149 -2.54 -13.31 -3.72
C SER A 149 -1.68 -14.57 -3.64
N ASP A 150 -2.24 -15.73 -3.98
CA ASP A 150 -1.52 -17.00 -4.06
C ASP A 150 -0.50 -17.04 -5.24
N ARG A 151 -0.59 -16.06 -6.19
CA ARG A 151 0.37 -15.90 -7.30
C ARG A 151 1.66 -15.17 -6.90
N GLY A 152 1.79 -14.64 -5.71
CA GLY A 152 2.80 -13.64 -5.40
C GLY A 152 3.69 -13.88 -4.21
N SER A 153 4.33 -15.03 -4.04
CA SER A 153 5.67 -14.96 -3.47
C SER A 153 6.60 -14.49 -4.61
N ARG A 154 6.97 -13.20 -4.62
CA ARG A 154 8.09 -12.75 -5.47
C ARG A 154 9.29 -13.57 -5.03
N ASP A 155 9.78 -14.43 -5.92
CA ASP A 155 11.02 -15.15 -5.73
C ASP A 155 12.21 -14.16 -5.68
N PHE A 156 13.37 -14.61 -5.26
CA PHE A 156 14.57 -13.78 -5.29
C PHE A 156 14.83 -13.32 -6.73
N SER A 157 14.91 -12.00 -6.92
CA SER A 157 15.37 -11.43 -8.19
C SER A 157 16.88 -11.33 -8.16
N HIS A 158 17.55 -11.79 -9.22
CA HIS A 158 19.01 -11.61 -9.33
C HIS A 158 19.32 -10.12 -9.47
N ILE A 159 20.37 -9.66 -8.80
CA ILE A 159 20.76 -8.23 -8.85
C ILE A 159 20.97 -7.72 -10.27
N ARG A 160 21.42 -8.57 -11.18
CA ARG A 160 21.58 -8.23 -12.60
C ARG A 160 20.24 -7.80 -13.21
N ASP A 161 19.17 -8.53 -12.98
CA ASP A 161 17.83 -8.26 -13.55
C ASP A 161 17.33 -6.88 -13.10
N ILE A 162 17.60 -6.55 -11.82
CA ILE A 162 17.27 -5.23 -11.24
C ILE A 162 18.11 -4.12 -11.87
N LEU A 163 19.40 -4.39 -12.11
CA LEU A 163 20.32 -3.41 -12.72
C LEU A 163 20.01 -3.22 -14.22
N ASP A 164 19.66 -4.30 -14.92
CA ASP A 164 19.28 -4.25 -16.33
C ASP A 164 17.99 -3.43 -16.50
N GLU A 165 16.96 -3.63 -15.65
CA GLU A 165 15.73 -2.83 -15.61
C GLU A 165 16.05 -1.34 -15.34
N TYR A 166 16.97 -1.05 -14.40
CA TYR A 166 17.40 0.31 -14.12
C TYR A 166 18.12 0.96 -15.30
N MET A 167 18.99 0.21 -15.98
CA MET A 167 19.73 0.69 -17.16
C MET A 167 18.80 0.89 -18.37
N GLU A 168 17.87 -0.03 -18.61
CA GLU A 168 16.88 0.09 -19.68
C GLU A 168 15.94 1.30 -19.45
N GLY A 169 15.46 1.48 -18.22
CA GLY A 169 14.66 2.65 -17.83
C GLY A 169 15.43 3.98 -17.98
N SER A 170 16.74 3.98 -17.74
CA SER A 170 17.61 5.17 -17.90
C SER A 170 17.91 5.51 -19.38
N LEU A 171 17.84 4.52 -20.28
CA LEU A 171 18.19 4.67 -21.70
C LEU A 171 16.96 4.97 -22.61
N GLN A 172 15.74 4.66 -22.17
CA GLN A 172 14.55 4.71 -23.03
C GLN A 172 13.64 5.94 -22.81
N GLY A 173 14.09 7.04 -22.27
CA GLY A 173 13.38 8.33 -22.36
C GLY A 173 12.02 8.39 -21.59
N PRO A 174 10.86 8.62 -22.18
CA PRO A 174 9.67 9.19 -21.51
C PRO A 174 9.00 8.38 -20.39
N ASP A 175 9.39 7.15 -20.13
CA ASP A 175 8.88 6.36 -19.00
C ASP A 175 9.51 6.71 -17.62
N MET A 176 10.39 7.71 -17.58
CA MET A 176 10.90 8.29 -16.31
C MET A 176 9.78 8.80 -15.40
N ALA A 177 8.62 9.13 -15.92
CA ALA A 177 7.46 9.57 -15.13
C ALA A 177 6.94 8.47 -14.18
N SER A 178 7.08 7.20 -14.55
CA SER A 178 6.62 6.06 -13.72
C SER A 178 7.53 5.75 -12.54
N ILE A 179 8.76 6.29 -12.53
CA ILE A 179 9.77 6.10 -11.49
C ILE A 179 9.97 7.37 -10.67
N ALA A 180 9.66 8.54 -11.24
CA ALA A 180 9.87 9.82 -10.59
C ALA A 180 9.08 9.95 -9.29
N PRO A 181 9.67 10.59 -8.26
CA PRO A 181 8.95 10.97 -7.04
C PRO A 181 7.81 11.92 -7.36
N VAL A 182 6.76 11.89 -6.53
CA VAL A 182 5.65 12.83 -6.64
C VAL A 182 5.99 14.11 -5.89
N VAL A 183 6.02 15.24 -6.58
CA VAL A 183 6.33 16.53 -5.97
C VAL A 183 5.23 16.97 -5.01
N SER A 184 5.61 17.47 -3.84
CA SER A 184 4.67 17.99 -2.84
C SER A 184 4.23 19.44 -3.13
N GLY A 185 5.02 20.18 -3.93
CA GLY A 185 4.87 21.61 -4.14
C GLY A 185 5.53 22.48 -3.07
N PHE A 186 6.24 21.84 -2.12
CA PHE A 186 7.02 22.52 -1.09
C PHE A 186 8.51 22.23 -1.30
N ASP A 187 9.22 23.17 -1.93
CA ASP A 187 10.57 22.97 -2.46
C ASP A 187 11.56 22.42 -1.45
N ARG A 188 11.57 22.96 -0.23
CA ARG A 188 12.46 22.50 0.84
C ARG A 188 12.09 21.10 1.33
N PHE A 189 10.81 20.79 1.37
CA PHE A 189 10.34 19.46 1.76
C PHE A 189 10.72 18.44 0.68
N ASP A 190 10.50 18.78 -0.59
CA ASP A 190 10.88 17.93 -1.71
C ASP A 190 12.42 17.70 -1.75
N GLN A 191 13.22 18.72 -1.44
CA GLN A 191 14.68 18.57 -1.34
C GLN A 191 15.09 17.56 -0.25
N ILE A 192 14.48 17.62 0.94
CA ILE A 192 14.77 16.66 2.03
C ILE A 192 14.34 15.25 1.62
N LEU A 193 13.26 15.13 0.86
CA LEU A 193 12.74 13.85 0.35
C LEU A 193 13.41 13.39 -0.96
N ALA A 194 14.55 13.97 -1.34
CA ALA A 194 15.29 13.63 -2.55
C ALA A 194 14.45 13.76 -3.85
N GLY A 195 13.66 14.83 -3.94
CA GLY A 195 12.86 15.20 -5.13
C GLY A 195 11.36 15.09 -4.95
N GLY A 196 10.86 14.66 -3.81
CA GLY A 196 9.43 14.52 -3.50
C GLY A 196 9.07 13.21 -2.81
N LEU A 197 7.79 12.89 -2.76
CA LEU A 197 7.26 11.68 -2.15
C LEU A 197 7.70 10.47 -2.98
N GLN A 198 8.49 9.56 -2.38
CA GLN A 198 9.05 8.42 -3.09
C GLN A 198 8.00 7.33 -3.32
N ARG A 199 8.04 6.68 -4.49
CA ARG A 199 7.13 5.56 -4.79
C ARG A 199 7.33 4.41 -3.79
N SER A 200 6.25 3.71 -3.48
CA SER A 200 6.20 2.63 -2.49
C SER A 200 6.46 3.05 -1.04
N ASP A 201 6.63 4.36 -0.73
CA ASP A 201 6.81 4.83 0.62
C ASP A 201 5.49 5.11 1.34
N LEU A 202 5.50 4.83 2.65
CA LEU A 202 4.47 5.25 3.59
C LEU A 202 4.97 6.51 4.32
N ILE A 203 4.31 7.62 4.06
CA ILE A 203 4.59 8.91 4.68
C ILE A 203 3.50 9.21 5.71
N ILE A 204 3.87 9.42 6.95
CA ILE A 204 2.95 9.81 8.02
C ILE A 204 3.05 11.32 8.23
N LEU A 205 1.93 12.00 8.05
CA LEU A 205 1.79 13.42 8.38
C LEU A 205 0.94 13.55 9.65
N ALA A 206 1.56 13.97 10.75
CA ALA A 206 0.87 14.01 12.02
C ALA A 206 0.84 15.42 12.64
N ALA A 207 -0.27 15.73 13.29
CA ALA A 207 -0.46 17.01 13.99
C ALA A 207 -1.50 16.91 15.11
N ARG A 208 -1.51 17.89 16.01
CA ARG A 208 -2.66 18.13 16.88
C ARG A 208 -3.83 18.68 16.04
N PRO A 209 -5.09 18.51 16.49
CA PRO A 209 -6.23 19.10 15.82
C PRO A 209 -6.04 20.60 15.56
N SER A 210 -6.59 21.08 14.44
CA SER A 210 -6.58 22.49 14.03
C SER A 210 -5.22 23.10 13.64
N LEU A 211 -4.13 22.31 13.59
CA LEU A 211 -2.83 22.79 13.12
C LEU A 211 -2.65 22.76 11.60
N GLY A 212 -3.65 22.29 10.85
CA GLY A 212 -3.62 22.30 9.38
C GLY A 212 -3.21 20.98 8.72
N LYS A 213 -3.25 19.83 9.41
CA LYS A 213 -2.89 18.51 8.88
C LYS A 213 -3.57 18.20 7.54
N SER A 214 -4.90 18.16 7.51
CA SER A 214 -5.69 17.92 6.30
C SER A 214 -5.46 18.97 5.23
N THR A 215 -5.28 20.23 5.64
CA THR A 215 -4.95 21.34 4.73
C THR A 215 -3.65 21.08 3.98
N LEU A 216 -2.57 20.73 4.69
CA LEU A 216 -1.29 20.45 4.06
C LEU A 216 -1.39 19.23 3.12
N ALA A 217 -2.09 18.17 3.53
CA ALA A 217 -2.30 16.99 2.69
C ALA A 217 -3.05 17.35 1.38
N PHE A 218 -4.08 18.21 1.46
CA PHE A 218 -4.83 18.62 0.27
C PHE A 218 -4.06 19.63 -0.59
N ASN A 219 -3.22 20.50 0.00
CA ASN A 219 -2.33 21.35 -0.79
C ASN A 219 -1.28 20.51 -1.55
N ILE A 220 -0.75 19.44 -0.94
CA ILE A 220 0.12 18.48 -1.63
C ILE A 220 -0.64 17.81 -2.77
N ALA A 221 -1.90 17.37 -2.53
CA ALA A 221 -2.74 16.77 -3.58
C ALA A 221 -2.91 17.69 -4.79
N THR A 222 -3.24 18.97 -4.54
CA THR A 222 -3.42 19.97 -5.59
C THR A 222 -2.12 20.22 -6.36
N SER A 223 -0.99 20.37 -5.64
CA SER A 223 0.32 20.59 -6.25
C SER A 223 0.74 19.39 -7.13
N ALA A 224 0.58 18.17 -6.63
CA ALA A 224 0.86 16.96 -7.38
C ALA A 224 -0.03 16.84 -8.64
N ALA A 225 -1.32 17.14 -8.50
CA ALA A 225 -2.26 17.08 -9.62
C ALA A 225 -1.98 18.14 -10.70
N LYS A 226 -1.53 19.34 -10.32
CA LYS A 226 -1.15 20.42 -11.26
C LYS A 226 0.01 20.04 -12.18
N VAL A 227 0.90 19.15 -11.76
CA VAL A 227 1.99 18.62 -12.59
C VAL A 227 1.61 17.32 -13.31
N GLY A 228 0.33 16.93 -13.26
CA GLY A 228 -0.23 15.80 -14.01
C GLY A 228 -0.27 14.47 -13.25
N ASN A 229 0.07 14.43 -11.96
CA ASN A 229 -0.07 13.21 -11.17
C ASN A 229 -1.52 12.95 -10.80
N SER A 230 -1.97 11.70 -10.92
CA SER A 230 -3.30 11.26 -10.51
C SER A 230 -3.33 10.99 -9.00
N VAL A 231 -4.24 11.66 -8.28
CA VAL A 231 -4.31 11.62 -6.82
C VAL A 231 -5.62 11.02 -6.34
N GLY A 232 -5.55 9.96 -5.52
CA GLY A 232 -6.69 9.38 -4.82
C GLY A 232 -6.73 9.81 -3.34
N ILE A 233 -7.83 10.38 -2.89
CA ILE A 233 -8.03 10.84 -1.51
C ILE A 233 -9.09 9.99 -0.84
N PHE A 234 -8.73 9.25 0.20
CA PHE A 234 -9.66 8.60 1.11
C PHE A 234 -9.89 9.52 2.31
N SER A 235 -11.07 10.11 2.39
CA SER A 235 -11.47 11.00 3.48
C SER A 235 -12.47 10.30 4.38
N LEU A 236 -12.03 9.97 5.58
CA LEU A 236 -12.87 9.29 6.57
C LEU A 236 -13.54 10.26 7.55
N GLU A 237 -13.11 11.52 7.57
CA GLU A 237 -13.62 12.56 8.47
C GLU A 237 -14.49 13.58 7.73
N MET A 238 -14.12 13.95 6.51
CA MET A 238 -14.74 15.04 5.78
C MET A 238 -15.46 14.53 4.53
N SER A 239 -16.63 15.12 4.22
CA SER A 239 -17.33 14.86 2.96
C SER A 239 -16.58 15.44 1.75
N ALA A 240 -16.78 14.85 0.57
CA ALA A 240 -16.22 15.34 -0.69
C ALA A 240 -16.55 16.82 -0.95
N THR A 241 -17.77 17.24 -0.59
CA THR A 241 -18.19 18.66 -0.70
C THR A 241 -17.37 19.58 0.21
N GLN A 242 -17.05 19.15 1.45
CA GLN A 242 -16.22 19.94 2.36
C GLN A 242 -14.77 20.06 1.84
N ILE A 243 -14.24 18.99 1.25
CA ILE A 243 -12.91 19.01 0.63
C ILE A 243 -12.93 19.93 -0.59
N GLY A 244 -13.92 19.81 -1.47
CA GLY A 244 -14.08 20.68 -2.63
C GLY A 244 -14.09 22.16 -2.25
N ASN A 245 -14.87 22.55 -1.21
CA ASN A 245 -14.88 23.92 -0.71
C ASN A 245 -13.52 24.37 -0.20
N ARG A 246 -12.74 23.52 0.47
CA ARG A 246 -11.38 23.86 0.91
C ARG A 246 -10.41 24.04 -0.25
N LEU A 247 -10.50 23.18 -1.26
CA LEU A 247 -9.67 23.29 -2.47
C LEU A 247 -9.99 24.60 -3.22
N ILE A 248 -11.28 24.92 -3.39
CA ILE A 248 -11.72 26.17 -4.03
C ILE A 248 -11.24 27.39 -3.23
N ALA A 249 -11.43 27.41 -1.90
CA ALA A 249 -10.98 28.51 -1.05
C ALA A 249 -9.45 28.74 -1.17
N SER A 250 -8.68 27.65 -1.18
CA SER A 250 -7.23 27.67 -1.32
C SER A 250 -6.77 28.17 -2.70
N GLU A 251 -7.41 27.69 -3.77
CA GLU A 251 -7.03 28.04 -5.15
C GLU A 251 -7.45 29.47 -5.50
N ALA A 252 -8.67 29.89 -5.11
CA ALA A 252 -9.19 31.23 -5.36
C ALA A 252 -8.60 32.31 -4.44
N ASN A 253 -7.89 31.92 -3.37
CA ASN A 253 -7.50 32.81 -2.27
C ASN A 253 -8.72 33.60 -1.73
N VAL A 254 -9.80 32.90 -1.43
CA VAL A 254 -11.04 33.43 -0.85
C VAL A 254 -11.24 32.80 0.54
N ASP A 255 -11.71 33.63 1.47
CA ASP A 255 -11.96 33.18 2.84
C ASP A 255 -12.94 31.98 2.86
N GLY A 256 -12.47 30.84 3.40
CA GLY A 256 -13.23 29.59 3.40
C GLY A 256 -14.53 29.64 4.23
N HIS A 257 -14.61 30.51 5.25
CA HIS A 257 -15.81 30.72 6.02
C HIS A 257 -16.86 31.51 5.20
N ARG A 258 -16.42 32.57 4.51
CA ARG A 258 -17.27 33.38 3.63
C ARG A 258 -17.74 32.58 2.43
N LEU A 259 -16.88 31.75 1.84
CA LEU A 259 -17.26 30.86 0.74
C LEU A 259 -18.39 29.91 1.17
N ARG A 260 -18.27 29.28 2.32
CA ARG A 260 -19.28 28.36 2.86
C ARG A 260 -20.65 29.02 3.10
N LEU A 261 -20.65 30.32 3.48
CA LEU A 261 -21.85 31.13 3.71
C LEU A 261 -22.34 31.82 2.44
N GLN A 262 -21.66 31.66 1.30
CA GLN A 262 -21.94 32.34 0.04
C GLN A 262 -21.89 33.88 0.17
N LEU A 263 -21.01 34.38 1.03
CA LEU A 263 -20.83 35.81 1.33
C LEU A 263 -19.57 36.38 0.65
N TYR A 264 -19.33 36.02 -0.60
CA TYR A 264 -18.21 36.51 -1.36
C TYR A 264 -18.58 37.83 -2.13
N ARG A 265 -17.56 38.60 -2.49
CA ARG A 265 -17.69 39.87 -3.23
C ARG A 265 -17.66 39.60 -4.74
N ASP A 266 -18.18 40.53 -5.54
CA ASP A 266 -18.17 40.39 -7.01
C ASP A 266 -16.76 40.14 -7.59
N GLU A 267 -15.71 40.76 -7.04
CA GLU A 267 -14.32 40.53 -7.43
C GLU A 267 -13.81 39.12 -7.08
N GLU A 268 -14.35 38.54 -6.01
CA GLU A 268 -14.03 37.18 -5.60
C GLU A 268 -14.75 36.14 -6.44
N GLU A 269 -15.92 36.48 -7.02
CA GLU A 269 -16.69 35.58 -7.89
C GLU A 269 -15.91 35.15 -9.11
N HIS A 270 -15.21 36.10 -9.78
CA HIS A 270 -14.35 35.75 -10.93
C HIS A 270 -13.23 34.79 -10.52
N ARG A 271 -12.56 35.03 -9.39
CA ARG A 271 -11.51 34.13 -8.89
C ARG A 271 -12.04 32.74 -8.54
N LEU A 272 -13.26 32.67 -8.02
CA LEU A 272 -13.94 31.39 -7.74
C LEU A 272 -14.24 30.62 -9.03
N ILE A 273 -14.74 31.28 -10.07
CA ILE A 273 -15.02 30.67 -11.37
C ILE A 273 -13.72 30.12 -11.99
N ASP A 274 -12.65 30.92 -11.98
CA ASP A 274 -11.34 30.50 -12.50
C ASP A 274 -10.76 29.33 -11.72
N ALA A 275 -10.87 29.35 -10.38
CA ALA A 275 -10.43 28.27 -9.53
C ALA A 275 -11.23 26.98 -9.75
N ILE A 276 -12.54 27.06 -9.92
CA ILE A 276 -13.39 25.93 -10.25
C ILE A 276 -12.99 25.35 -11.60
N GLY A 277 -12.76 26.20 -12.63
CA GLY A 277 -12.27 25.78 -13.92
C GLY A 277 -10.95 25.00 -13.80
N THR A 278 -9.96 25.59 -13.13
CA THR A 278 -8.65 24.96 -12.91
C THR A 278 -8.78 23.60 -12.18
N LEU A 279 -9.52 23.56 -11.07
CA LEU A 279 -9.66 22.35 -10.26
C LEU A 279 -10.44 21.24 -10.97
N SER A 280 -11.38 21.57 -11.86
CA SER A 280 -12.18 20.61 -12.61
C SER A 280 -11.35 19.77 -13.57
N ASP A 281 -10.24 20.31 -14.06
CA ASP A 281 -9.33 19.62 -14.98
C ASP A 281 -8.28 18.77 -14.28
N LEU A 282 -8.15 18.91 -12.93
CA LEU A 282 -7.14 18.17 -12.17
C LEU A 282 -7.57 16.70 -11.92
N PRO A 283 -6.64 15.75 -12.06
CA PRO A 283 -6.90 14.33 -11.81
C PRO A 283 -6.92 14.02 -10.31
N ILE A 284 -7.86 14.61 -9.57
CA ILE A 284 -8.09 14.38 -8.13
C ILE A 284 -9.38 13.59 -7.95
N TYR A 285 -9.30 12.45 -7.31
CA TYR A 285 -10.42 11.54 -7.05
C TYR A 285 -10.63 11.41 -5.55
N ILE A 286 -11.86 11.66 -5.08
CA ILE A 286 -12.20 11.69 -3.65
C ILE A 286 -13.18 10.55 -3.35
N ASP A 287 -12.85 9.78 -2.34
CA ASP A 287 -13.73 8.80 -1.71
C ASP A 287 -13.98 9.24 -0.26
N ASP A 288 -15.20 9.61 0.06
CA ASP A 288 -15.64 10.06 1.38
C ASP A 288 -16.52 9.02 2.11
N THR A 289 -16.40 7.75 1.71
CA THR A 289 -17.09 6.65 2.39
C THR A 289 -16.56 6.50 3.81
N PRO A 290 -17.40 6.65 4.85
CA PRO A 290 -16.95 6.51 6.24
C PRO A 290 -16.66 5.05 6.60
N MET A 291 -15.83 4.83 7.63
CA MET A 291 -15.59 3.51 8.24
C MET A 291 -15.10 2.41 7.26
N GLN A 292 -14.27 2.78 6.31
CA GLN A 292 -13.69 1.80 5.37
C GLN A 292 -12.62 0.93 6.03
N THR A 293 -12.49 -0.29 5.53
CA THR A 293 -11.38 -1.19 5.80
C THR A 293 -10.24 -0.96 4.81
N ILE A 294 -9.00 -1.37 5.17
CA ILE A 294 -7.86 -1.31 4.23
C ILE A 294 -8.09 -2.17 2.98
N VAL A 295 -8.83 -3.26 3.10
CA VAL A 295 -9.15 -4.15 1.97
C VAL A 295 -10.00 -3.42 0.94
N GLU A 296 -11.04 -2.72 1.38
CA GLU A 296 -11.89 -1.89 0.52
C GLU A 296 -11.12 -0.74 -0.13
N MET A 297 -10.30 -0.01 0.66
CA MET A 297 -9.43 1.04 0.12
C MET A 297 -8.49 0.49 -0.97
N ARG A 298 -7.89 -0.68 -0.73
CA ARG A 298 -7.01 -1.35 -1.71
C ARG A 298 -7.74 -1.70 -2.99
N SER A 299 -8.97 -2.23 -2.89
CA SER A 299 -9.81 -2.57 -4.05
C SER A 299 -10.13 -1.32 -4.88
N LYS A 300 -10.57 -0.24 -4.22
CA LYS A 300 -10.90 1.04 -4.86
C LYS A 300 -9.67 1.70 -5.49
N ALA A 301 -8.54 1.71 -4.80
CA ALA A 301 -7.29 2.29 -5.31
C ALA A 301 -6.76 1.52 -6.54
N ARG A 302 -6.84 0.18 -6.55
CA ARG A 302 -6.48 -0.64 -7.71
C ARG A 302 -7.39 -0.38 -8.91
N ARG A 303 -8.69 -0.24 -8.67
CA ARG A 303 -9.64 0.09 -9.74
C ARG A 303 -9.32 1.45 -10.34
N LEU A 304 -9.10 2.47 -9.48
CA LEU A 304 -8.70 3.81 -9.93
C LEU A 304 -7.40 3.77 -10.73
N GLN A 305 -6.39 3.03 -10.26
CA GLN A 305 -5.12 2.87 -10.96
C GLN A 305 -5.30 2.24 -12.36
N ALA A 306 -6.18 1.24 -12.47
CA ALA A 306 -6.45 0.56 -13.74
C ALA A 306 -7.24 1.42 -14.74
N GLU A 307 -8.16 2.28 -14.27
CA GLU A 307 -9.06 3.07 -15.12
C GLU A 307 -8.51 4.45 -15.48
N LYS A 308 -7.81 5.09 -14.54
CA LYS A 308 -7.40 6.51 -14.65
C LYS A 308 -5.92 6.74 -14.39
N GLY A 309 -5.20 5.73 -13.94
CA GLY A 309 -3.88 5.90 -13.35
C GLY A 309 -3.96 6.35 -11.89
N LEU A 310 -2.88 6.15 -11.15
CA LEU A 310 -2.77 6.57 -9.75
C LEU A 310 -1.30 6.77 -9.41
N ASP A 311 -0.95 7.97 -8.92
CA ASP A 311 0.41 8.36 -8.57
C ASP A 311 0.59 8.68 -7.09
N LEU A 312 -0.48 9.08 -6.40
CA LEU A 312 -0.46 9.41 -4.98
C LEU A 312 -1.77 8.96 -4.32
N VAL A 313 -1.65 8.34 -3.14
CA VAL A 313 -2.79 8.05 -2.26
C VAL A 313 -2.69 8.90 -1.00
N ILE A 314 -3.77 9.59 -0.64
CA ILE A 314 -3.89 10.33 0.62
C ILE A 314 -4.99 9.67 1.46
N VAL A 315 -4.71 9.49 2.77
CA VAL A 315 -5.67 8.93 3.74
C VAL A 315 -5.83 9.89 4.91
N ASP A 316 -7.02 10.45 5.09
CA ASP A 316 -7.32 11.39 6.18
C ASP A 316 -8.51 10.87 7.02
N TYR A 317 -8.27 10.28 8.22
CA TYR A 317 -7.03 9.97 8.89
C TYR A 317 -7.03 8.54 9.48
N LEU A 318 -5.86 8.03 9.80
CA LEU A 318 -5.60 6.62 10.17
C LEU A 318 -6.53 6.07 11.26
N GLN A 319 -6.81 6.85 12.30
CA GLN A 319 -7.56 6.40 13.47
C GLN A 319 -9.05 6.13 13.20
N LEU A 320 -9.56 6.50 12.00
CA LEU A 320 -10.94 6.22 11.58
C LEU A 320 -11.04 4.98 10.67
N ILE A 321 -9.92 4.38 10.29
CA ILE A 321 -9.93 3.15 9.52
C ILE A 321 -10.48 2.02 10.40
N SER A 322 -11.41 1.25 9.85
CA SER A 322 -11.97 0.07 10.53
C SER A 322 -10.98 -1.09 10.49
N GLY A 323 -10.62 -1.61 11.66
CA GLY A 323 -9.80 -2.81 11.74
C GLY A 323 -10.61 -4.08 11.43
N SER A 324 -9.94 -5.14 10.99
CA SER A 324 -10.52 -6.46 10.73
C SER A 324 -10.78 -7.27 11.99
N GLY A 325 -10.45 -6.74 13.17
CA GLY A 325 -10.43 -7.47 14.44
C GLY A 325 -11.77 -7.53 15.17
N SER A 326 -11.95 -8.58 15.97
CA SER A 326 -13.04 -8.75 16.94
C SER A 326 -13.09 -7.57 17.90
N ARG A 327 -14.28 -7.25 18.43
CA ARG A 327 -14.58 -6.16 19.40
C ARG A 327 -13.65 -6.07 20.65
N ASN A 328 -12.74 -7.01 20.83
CA ASN A 328 -11.80 -7.08 21.95
C ASN A 328 -10.32 -6.90 21.56
N SER A 329 -10.01 -6.49 20.32
CA SER A 329 -8.60 -6.26 19.91
C SER A 329 -8.05 -5.01 20.61
N ASN A 330 -6.80 -5.10 21.07
CA ASN A 330 -6.09 -3.96 21.66
C ASN A 330 -5.86 -2.91 20.54
N ARG A 331 -6.26 -1.66 20.76
CA ARG A 331 -6.13 -0.55 19.79
C ARG A 331 -4.71 -0.42 19.23
N VAL A 332 -3.70 -0.70 20.03
CA VAL A 332 -2.29 -0.69 19.60
C VAL A 332 -2.02 -1.75 18.51
N GLN A 333 -2.58 -2.95 18.67
CA GLN A 333 -2.42 -4.03 17.69
C GLN A 333 -3.15 -3.68 16.38
N GLU A 334 -4.38 -3.17 16.50
CA GLU A 334 -5.18 -2.73 15.36
C GLU A 334 -4.47 -1.65 14.53
N MET A 335 -3.91 -0.63 15.19
CA MET A 335 -3.13 0.41 14.52
C MET A 335 -1.86 -0.13 13.86
N GLY A 336 -1.22 -1.15 14.45
CA GLY A 336 -0.09 -1.84 13.85
C GLY A 336 -0.46 -2.66 12.61
N GLU A 337 -1.64 -3.27 12.56
CA GLU A 337 -2.14 -3.96 11.39
C GLU A 337 -2.49 -2.97 10.26
N ILE A 338 -3.11 -1.84 10.62
CA ILE A 338 -3.44 -0.76 9.69
C ILE A 338 -2.16 -0.19 9.06
N SER A 339 -1.14 0.16 9.85
CA SER A 339 0.10 0.75 9.32
C SER A 339 0.85 -0.20 8.38
N ARG A 340 0.98 -1.48 8.76
CA ARG A 340 1.57 -2.50 7.88
C ARG A 340 0.79 -2.70 6.60
N SER A 341 -0.54 -2.68 6.69
CA SER A 341 -1.41 -2.84 5.53
C SER A 341 -1.33 -1.64 4.58
N LEU A 342 -1.18 -0.41 5.10
CA LEU A 342 -0.94 0.79 4.28
C LEU A 342 0.44 0.77 3.63
N LYS A 343 1.50 0.31 4.35
CA LYS A 343 2.82 0.08 3.71
C LYS A 343 2.72 -0.98 2.63
N GLY A 344 1.94 -2.04 2.86
CA GLY A 344 1.61 -3.04 1.84
C GLY A 344 0.91 -2.41 0.62
N LEU A 345 -0.07 -1.54 0.84
CA LEU A 345 -0.77 -0.82 -0.23
C LEU A 345 0.18 0.03 -1.07
N ALA A 346 1.07 0.81 -0.42
CA ALA A 346 2.06 1.63 -1.12
C ALA A 346 2.97 0.79 -2.03
N ARG A 347 3.43 -0.37 -1.55
CA ARG A 347 4.28 -1.30 -2.32
C ARG A 347 3.53 -2.02 -3.43
N ASP A 348 2.29 -2.44 -3.18
CA ASP A 348 1.47 -3.18 -4.14
C ASP A 348 1.09 -2.33 -5.35
N LEU A 349 0.82 -1.04 -5.13
CA LEU A 349 0.47 -0.07 -6.17
C LEU A 349 1.69 0.65 -6.75
N ASN A 350 2.85 0.55 -6.10
CA ASN A 350 4.05 1.32 -6.41
C ASN A 350 3.79 2.84 -6.42
N VAL A 351 3.05 3.34 -5.43
CA VAL A 351 2.75 4.77 -5.24
C VAL A 351 3.06 5.20 -3.81
N PRO A 352 3.44 6.47 -3.56
CA PRO A 352 3.48 7.01 -2.22
C PRO A 352 2.09 7.00 -1.57
N VAL A 353 2.04 6.65 -0.29
CA VAL A 353 0.84 6.77 0.54
C VAL A 353 1.10 7.81 1.63
N LEU A 354 0.43 8.96 1.54
CA LEU A 354 0.44 10.01 2.55
C LEU A 354 -0.71 9.78 3.52
N ALA A 355 -0.41 9.28 4.71
CA ALA A 355 -1.42 8.99 5.71
C ALA A 355 -1.38 10.02 6.85
N CYS A 356 -2.50 10.67 7.08
CA CYS A 356 -2.70 11.63 8.15
C CYS A 356 -2.89 10.91 9.49
N SER A 357 -2.28 11.44 10.56
CA SER A 357 -2.40 10.89 11.92
C SER A 357 -2.62 12.00 12.95
N GLN A 358 -3.39 11.71 13.99
CA GLN A 358 -3.58 12.63 15.10
C GLN A 358 -2.57 12.32 16.22
N LEU A 359 -1.93 13.37 16.75
CA LEU A 359 -0.99 13.25 17.86
C LEU A 359 -1.69 13.15 19.22
N SER A 360 -1.03 12.49 20.17
CA SER A 360 -1.46 12.37 21.55
C SER A 360 -1.59 13.73 22.24
N ARG A 361 -2.54 13.83 23.19
CA ARG A 361 -2.68 15.03 24.05
C ARG A 361 -1.51 15.24 25.01
N ALA A 362 -0.64 14.25 25.20
CA ALA A 362 0.53 14.35 26.06
C ALA A 362 1.48 15.49 25.65
N ILE A 363 1.50 15.86 24.38
CA ILE A 363 2.28 17.01 23.87
C ILE A 363 1.90 18.34 24.56
N GLU A 364 0.61 18.50 24.92
CA GLU A 364 0.12 19.73 25.58
C GLU A 364 0.62 19.91 27.02
N GLN A 365 1.16 18.84 27.60
CA GLN A 365 1.72 18.85 28.96
C GLN A 365 3.22 19.21 28.99
N ARG A 366 3.86 19.27 27.81
CA ARG A 366 5.27 19.68 27.70
C ARG A 366 5.40 21.17 27.54
N PRO A 367 6.45 21.77 28.11
CA PRO A 367 6.65 23.23 28.05
C PRO A 367 6.89 23.77 26.64
N ASP A 368 7.47 22.95 25.75
CA ASP A 368 7.83 23.31 24.38
C ASP A 368 6.77 22.92 23.35
N HIS A 369 5.77 22.12 23.75
CA HIS A 369 4.71 21.58 22.88
C HIS A 369 5.22 21.02 21.54
N ARG A 370 6.54 20.71 21.45
CA ARG A 370 7.17 20.24 20.23
C ARG A 370 6.90 18.74 20.04
N PRO A 371 6.40 18.32 18.87
CA PRO A 371 6.07 16.91 18.60
C PRO A 371 7.33 16.04 18.48
N MET A 372 7.23 14.81 18.95
CA MET A 372 8.26 13.78 18.83
C MET A 372 7.63 12.43 18.47
N LEU A 373 8.43 11.45 18.03
CA LEU A 373 7.95 10.16 17.58
C LEU A 373 7.08 9.42 18.60
N SER A 374 7.41 9.55 19.90
CA SER A 374 6.61 8.96 20.98
C SER A 374 5.19 9.54 21.10
N ASP A 375 4.88 10.68 20.47
CA ASP A 375 3.55 11.28 20.47
C ASP A 375 2.59 10.67 19.45
N LEU A 376 3.12 9.84 18.55
CA LEU A 376 2.32 8.92 17.71
C LEU A 376 1.70 7.81 18.58
N ARG A 377 1.00 8.16 19.65
CA ARG A 377 0.50 7.29 20.71
C ARG A 377 -0.37 6.15 20.16
N GLU A 378 -0.29 4.97 20.81
CA GLU A 378 -0.94 3.70 20.44
C GLU A 378 -0.30 2.98 19.25
N SER A 379 0.86 3.44 18.75
CA SER A 379 1.42 2.93 17.52
C SER A 379 2.95 3.04 17.43
N GLY A 380 3.68 2.43 18.37
CA GLY A 380 5.10 2.13 18.16
C GLY A 380 5.35 1.41 16.82
N SER A 381 4.33 0.74 16.29
CA SER A 381 4.32 0.10 14.97
C SER A 381 4.20 1.11 13.81
N ILE A 382 3.44 2.21 13.92
CA ILE A 382 3.39 3.24 12.85
C ILE A 382 4.77 3.82 12.62
N GLU A 383 5.48 4.14 13.72
CA GLU A 383 6.86 4.61 13.62
C GLU A 383 7.75 3.59 12.90
N GLN A 384 7.64 2.30 13.20
CA GLN A 384 8.48 1.27 12.58
C GLN A 384 8.17 1.07 11.08
N ASP A 385 6.89 1.04 10.72
CA ASP A 385 6.42 0.75 9.36
C ASP A 385 6.60 1.93 8.40
N ALA A 386 6.46 3.18 8.89
CA ALA A 386 6.61 4.38 8.08
C ALA A 386 8.04 4.58 7.57
N ASP A 387 8.19 5.02 6.33
CA ASP A 387 9.48 5.42 5.76
C ASP A 387 9.81 6.87 6.13
N VAL A 388 8.79 7.73 6.15
CA VAL A 388 8.89 9.13 6.55
C VAL A 388 7.83 9.45 7.60
N VAL A 389 8.22 10.18 8.64
CA VAL A 389 7.32 10.76 9.63
C VAL A 389 7.55 12.25 9.69
N ALA A 390 6.51 13.01 9.38
CA ALA A 390 6.53 14.46 9.41
C ALA A 390 5.47 14.98 10.38
N PHE A 391 5.85 15.98 11.19
CA PHE A 391 4.97 16.63 12.14
C PHE A 391 4.73 18.08 11.73
N ILE A 392 3.51 18.59 11.93
CA ILE A 392 3.22 20.01 11.84
C ILE A 392 3.21 20.58 13.26
N HIS A 393 4.04 21.58 13.48
CA HIS A 393 4.10 22.38 14.70
C HIS A 393 3.86 23.84 14.38
N ARG A 394 3.11 24.54 15.23
CA ARG A 394 2.82 25.97 15.12
C ARG A 394 2.95 26.61 16.50
N GLU A 395 4.03 27.35 16.69
CA GLU A 395 4.33 28.02 17.96
C GLU A 395 3.27 29.08 18.33
N ASP A 396 2.75 29.80 17.32
CA ASP A 396 1.71 30.84 17.47
C ASP A 396 0.36 30.31 18.01
N ARG A 397 0.21 28.97 18.14
CA ARG A 397 -0.97 28.37 18.75
C ARG A 397 -0.82 28.05 20.23
N TYR A 398 0.40 28.10 20.74
CA TYR A 398 0.73 27.75 22.12
C TYR A 398 1.26 28.93 22.92
N VAL A 399 1.90 29.91 22.26
CA VAL A 399 2.52 31.05 22.88
C VAL A 399 1.95 32.32 22.23
N ASP A 400 1.48 33.26 23.04
CA ASP A 400 1.08 34.59 22.56
C ASP A 400 2.30 35.49 22.32
N GLU A 401 2.12 36.57 21.54
CA GLU A 401 3.16 37.48 21.13
C GLU A 401 3.89 38.11 22.32
N GLU A 402 3.13 38.53 23.36
CA GLU A 402 3.71 39.16 24.56
C GLU A 402 4.60 38.18 25.35
N SER A 403 4.19 36.93 25.45
CA SER A 403 4.97 35.85 26.10
C SER A 403 6.18 35.44 25.27
N TRP A 404 6.06 35.47 23.93
CA TRP A 404 7.16 35.23 23.01
C TRP A 404 8.25 36.26 23.13
N GLU A 405 7.92 37.56 23.04
CA GLU A 405 8.87 38.66 23.17
C GLU A 405 9.66 38.63 24.48
N LYS A 406 9.00 38.23 25.58
CA LYS A 406 9.67 38.10 26.88
C LYS A 406 10.71 36.95 26.90
N ARG A 407 10.47 35.90 26.13
CA ARG A 407 11.36 34.72 26.05
C ARG A 407 12.43 34.88 24.97
N HIS A 408 12.10 35.55 23.88
CA HIS A 408 12.90 35.71 22.68
C HIS A 408 13.00 37.19 22.25
N PRO A 409 13.64 38.04 23.03
CA PRO A 409 13.62 39.49 22.81
C PRO A 409 14.30 39.96 21.51
N THR A 410 15.02 39.05 20.82
CA THR A 410 15.73 39.34 19.57
C THR A 410 15.12 38.67 18.34
N GLU A 411 14.07 37.87 18.52
CA GLU A 411 13.42 37.10 17.46
C GLU A 411 12.01 37.65 17.21
N GLU A 412 11.64 37.75 15.97
CA GLU A 412 10.26 38.08 15.60
C GLU A 412 9.29 37.00 15.99
N TYR A 413 8.08 37.38 16.40
CA TYR A 413 7.02 36.43 16.70
C TYR A 413 6.65 35.62 15.45
N PRO A 414 6.64 34.28 15.49
CA PRO A 414 6.43 33.44 14.33
C PRO A 414 4.94 33.32 13.94
N ALA A 415 4.28 34.46 13.77
CA ALA A 415 2.87 34.52 13.37
C ALA A 415 2.64 33.83 12.05
N ASN A 416 1.67 32.90 12.04
CA ASN A 416 1.33 32.10 10.84
C ASN A 416 2.47 31.25 10.27
N ILE A 417 3.53 31.04 11.02
CA ILE A 417 4.60 30.12 10.62
C ILE A 417 4.30 28.73 11.15
N ALA A 418 4.26 27.78 10.22
CA ALA A 418 4.20 26.36 10.54
C ALA A 418 5.55 25.71 10.29
N GLU A 419 6.04 24.95 11.25
CA GLU A 419 7.21 24.12 11.08
C GLU A 419 6.80 22.68 10.73
N LEU A 420 7.21 22.21 9.56
CA LEU A 420 7.08 20.83 9.14
C LEU A 420 8.36 20.09 9.56
N ILE A 421 8.28 19.27 10.61
CA ILE A 421 9.40 18.57 11.23
C ILE A 421 9.45 17.15 10.69
N ILE A 422 10.48 16.83 9.92
CA ILE A 422 10.75 15.49 9.46
C ILE A 422 11.53 14.75 10.55
N ALA A 423 10.80 14.02 11.42
CA ALA A 423 11.36 13.35 12.58
C ALA A 423 11.93 11.97 12.27
N LYS A 424 11.49 11.36 11.16
CA LYS A 424 12.03 10.10 10.64
C LYS A 424 12.10 10.15 9.13
N HIS A 425 13.21 9.71 8.58
CA HIS A 425 13.38 9.44 7.14
C HIS A 425 14.28 8.22 6.98
N ARG A 426 13.73 7.11 6.45
CA ARG A 426 14.44 5.83 6.35
C ARG A 426 15.63 5.91 5.39
N ASN A 427 15.49 6.62 4.29
CA ASN A 427 16.47 6.68 3.19
C ASN A 427 17.11 8.07 3.04
N GLY A 428 16.91 9.00 3.99
CA GLY A 428 17.39 10.36 3.88
C GLY A 428 17.62 11.04 5.22
N GLN A 429 17.77 12.36 5.17
CA GLN A 429 18.03 13.18 6.33
C GLN A 429 16.74 13.57 7.05
N VAL A 430 16.83 13.74 8.36
CA VAL A 430 15.81 14.40 9.17
C VAL A 430 16.08 15.90 9.21
N GLY A 431 15.05 16.71 9.47
CA GLY A 431 15.19 18.15 9.48
C GLY A 431 13.85 18.86 9.67
N SER A 432 13.83 20.15 9.45
CA SER A 432 12.58 20.91 9.49
C SER A 432 12.50 21.94 8.35
N VAL A 433 11.27 22.23 7.96
CA VAL A 433 10.92 23.19 6.91
C VAL A 433 9.92 24.17 7.47
N ARG A 434 10.16 25.47 7.31
CA ARG A 434 9.20 26.49 7.67
C ARG A 434 8.30 26.79 6.48
N LEU A 435 6.99 26.82 6.73
CA LEU A 435 5.95 27.14 5.77
C LEU A 435 5.12 28.29 6.30
N TYR A 436 4.59 29.12 5.41
CA TYR A 436 3.62 30.13 5.75
C TYR A 436 2.20 29.57 5.69
N PHE A 437 1.43 29.72 6.74
CA PHE A 437 0.06 29.21 6.81
C PHE A 437 -0.97 30.34 6.78
N GLN A 438 -1.72 30.43 5.71
CA GLN A 438 -2.82 31.37 5.54
C GLN A 438 -4.14 30.70 5.98
N GLU A 439 -4.47 30.86 7.26
CA GLU A 439 -5.62 30.20 7.86
C GLU A 439 -6.95 30.54 7.17
N GLN A 440 -7.15 31.81 6.82
CA GLN A 440 -8.34 32.30 6.13
C GLN A 440 -8.57 31.63 4.76
N PHE A 441 -7.49 31.29 4.05
CA PHE A 441 -7.55 30.64 2.73
C PHE A 441 -7.33 29.14 2.80
N VAL A 442 -7.14 28.59 3.99
CA VAL A 442 -6.87 27.16 4.19
C VAL A 442 -5.67 26.70 3.34
N LYS A 443 -4.57 27.47 3.39
CA LYS A 443 -3.44 27.30 2.47
C LYS A 443 -2.09 27.36 3.16
N PHE A 444 -1.20 26.43 2.79
CA PHE A 444 0.23 26.54 3.09
C PHE A 444 1.00 27.03 1.86
N GLU A 445 2.01 27.84 2.07
CA GLU A 445 2.88 28.34 1.02
C GLU A 445 4.36 28.21 1.42
N ASN A 446 5.22 28.14 0.41
CA ASN A 446 6.66 28.23 0.63
C ASN A 446 7.00 29.59 1.22
N LEU A 447 7.83 29.62 2.28
CA LEU A 447 8.42 30.89 2.72
C LEU A 447 9.40 31.37 1.65
N ALA A 448 9.21 32.59 1.16
CA ALA A 448 10.15 33.23 0.25
C ALA A 448 11.55 33.24 0.89
N VAL A 449 12.53 32.67 0.20
CA VAL A 449 13.91 32.53 0.69
C VAL A 449 14.58 33.90 0.69
N TYR A 450 14.36 34.67 1.74
CA TYR A 450 15.24 35.81 2.05
C TYR A 450 16.21 35.52 3.20
N GLU A 451 16.18 34.29 3.76
CA GLU A 451 17.15 33.87 4.79
C GLU A 451 17.84 32.56 4.39
N GLN A 452 19.12 32.70 4.07
CA GLN A 452 20.07 31.58 4.08
C GLN A 452 20.31 31.16 5.53
N THR A 453 19.42 30.34 6.10
CA THR A 453 19.72 29.69 7.37
C THR A 453 20.34 28.31 7.08
N PRO A 454 21.55 28.01 7.56
CA PRO A 454 22.15 26.70 7.36
C PRO A 454 21.29 25.63 8.00
N VAL A 455 21.13 24.53 7.30
CA VAL A 455 20.47 23.33 7.82
C VAL A 455 21.21 22.90 9.09
N THR A 456 20.56 23.03 10.24
CA THR A 456 21.13 22.53 11.50
C THR A 456 21.01 21.02 11.47
N VAL A 457 22.09 20.34 11.13
CA VAL A 457 22.22 18.88 11.23
C VAL A 457 22.38 18.56 12.72
N TYR A 458 21.35 18.03 13.32
CA TYR A 458 21.47 17.41 14.65
C TYR A 458 22.15 16.05 14.49
N GLN A 459 23.35 15.92 15.11
CA GLN A 459 24.08 14.66 15.27
C GLN A 459 23.42 13.75 16.32
#